data_b8bfd34cf97aedb8fc1fdc82eb0c2459
#
_entry.id   b8bfd34cf97aedb8fc1fdc82eb0c2459
#
_cell.length_a   1.000
_cell.length_b   1.000
_cell.length_c   1.000
_cell.angle_alpha   90.00
_cell.angle_beta   90.00
_cell.angle_gamma   90.00
#
_symmetry.space_group_name_H-M   'P 1'
#
loop_
_entity.id
_entity.type
_entity.pdbx_description
1 polymer ?
#
loop_
_entity_poly.entity_id
_entity_poly.type
_entity_poly.pdbx_seq_one_letter_code
_entity_poly.pdbx_strand_id
1 'polypeptide(L)'
;HLMYTNKDGVAVSGPDSEGFSPTESYRRAVRTLFSEMGNNKEMIFYRLDNAAGTMQYDRMPNRSGNTTNYRGGSLLGATQEMVDAYFMSNGESPISGYSADGVTPIINEKSDYVEEGVSTAEYKGIDGTLYAPVGTRMMYVNREPRFYADITFSNSKWFEGTEGGYIVDFTYSGSCGKEQGSNDYTSTGYLVRKCMDSGDRNQNLVCVLLRLTNIYFDYIEALAHVSPTHEDIWTYMNMIRKRAGIPG
;
A
#
# COMPACT_ATOMS: atom_id res chain seq x y z
N HIS A 1 -4.86 20.61 4.73
CA HIS A 1 -4.36 20.24 3.40
C HIS A 1 -3.86 18.82 3.42
N LEU A 2 -4.04 18.09 2.31
CA LEU A 2 -3.43 16.77 2.15
C LEU A 2 -1.90 16.88 2.20
N MET A 3 -1.26 15.79 2.65
CA MET A 3 0.21 15.71 2.68
C MET A 3 0.74 15.37 1.30
N TYR A 4 1.73 16.13 0.86
CA TYR A 4 2.49 15.89 -0.36
C TYR A 4 3.98 15.89 -0.01
N THR A 5 4.68 14.83 -0.36
CA THR A 5 6.11 14.67 -0.07
C THR A 5 6.86 14.11 -1.27
N ASN A 6 8.17 14.29 -1.29
CA ASN A 6 9.05 13.55 -2.17
C ASN A 6 9.32 12.13 -1.57
N LYS A 7 10.11 11.33 -2.27
CA LYS A 7 10.48 9.96 -1.85
C LYS A 7 11.25 9.90 -0.52
N ASP A 8 11.91 10.98 -0.13
CA ASP A 8 12.67 11.09 1.13
C ASP A 8 11.80 11.65 2.27
N GLY A 9 10.51 11.90 2.00
CA GLY A 9 9.54 12.39 2.95
C GLY A 9 9.59 13.89 3.20
N VAL A 10 10.32 14.65 2.39
CA VAL A 10 10.35 16.11 2.46
C VAL A 10 9.08 16.67 1.82
N ALA A 11 8.44 17.61 2.50
CA ALA A 11 7.21 18.24 2.01
C ALA A 11 7.42 18.97 0.68
N VAL A 12 6.48 18.77 -0.24
CA VAL A 12 6.37 19.52 -1.51
C VAL A 12 5.02 20.21 -1.59
N SER A 13 4.85 21.13 -2.53
CA SER A 13 3.66 22.02 -2.59
C SER A 13 2.40 21.31 -3.10
N GLY A 14 2.54 20.23 -3.88
CA GLY A 14 1.39 19.52 -4.45
C GLY A 14 1.79 18.35 -5.33
N PRO A 15 0.80 17.68 -5.97
CA PRO A 15 1.03 16.51 -6.80
C PRO A 15 1.74 16.81 -8.12
N ASP A 16 1.77 18.07 -8.54
CA ASP A 16 2.46 18.49 -9.76
C ASP A 16 3.89 19.01 -9.47
N SER A 17 4.36 18.88 -8.23
CA SER A 17 5.70 19.34 -7.81
C SER A 17 6.77 18.36 -8.30
N GLU A 18 7.93 18.90 -8.66
CA GLU A 18 9.10 18.10 -8.95
C GLU A 18 9.44 17.18 -7.76
N GLY A 19 9.71 15.91 -8.06
CA GLY A 19 10.04 14.91 -7.06
C GLY A 19 8.88 14.42 -6.20
N PHE A 20 7.63 14.82 -6.49
CA PHE A 20 6.46 14.30 -5.77
C PHE A 20 6.42 12.77 -5.79
N SER A 21 6.23 12.17 -4.61
CA SER A 21 6.05 10.74 -4.43
C SER A 21 4.65 10.42 -3.91
N PRO A 22 3.77 9.84 -4.74
CA PRO A 22 2.43 9.44 -4.29
C PRO A 22 2.48 8.37 -3.21
N THR A 23 3.38 7.39 -3.34
CA THR A 23 3.54 6.30 -2.38
C THR A 23 3.97 6.81 -1.01
N GLU A 24 5.01 7.65 -0.96
CA GLU A 24 5.50 8.19 0.31
C GLU A 24 4.50 9.18 0.94
N SER A 25 3.88 10.04 0.13
CA SER A 25 2.82 10.96 0.59
C SER A 25 1.66 10.20 1.22
N TYR A 26 1.21 9.10 0.59
CA TYR A 26 0.17 8.25 1.13
C TYR A 26 0.64 7.53 2.42
N ARG A 27 1.81 6.91 2.38
CA ARG A 27 2.37 6.22 3.55
C ARG A 27 2.43 7.12 4.77
N ARG A 28 2.94 8.34 4.63
CA ARG A 28 3.03 9.31 5.74
C ARG A 28 1.68 9.77 6.25
N ALA A 29 0.67 9.87 5.38
CA ALA A 29 -0.68 10.23 5.80
C ALA A 29 -1.38 9.14 6.63
N VAL A 30 -1.12 7.85 6.35
CA VAL A 30 -1.76 6.72 7.04
C VAL A 30 -0.94 6.15 8.19
N ARG A 31 0.36 6.43 8.21
CA ARG A 31 1.31 6.02 9.23
C ARG A 31 1.88 7.25 9.93
N THR A 32 1.98 7.22 11.21
CA THR A 32 2.62 8.29 11.98
C THR A 32 3.47 7.69 13.07
N LEU A 33 4.77 8.00 13.06
CA LEU A 33 5.64 7.75 14.20
C LEU A 33 5.30 8.75 15.32
N PHE A 34 5.41 8.32 16.56
CA PHE A 34 5.19 9.20 17.72
C PHE A 34 6.06 10.46 17.65
N SER A 35 7.30 10.32 17.22
CA SER A 35 8.25 11.43 17.05
C SER A 35 7.87 12.41 15.93
N GLU A 36 7.00 11.99 14.99
CA GLU A 36 6.61 12.76 13.81
C GLU A 36 5.17 13.26 13.85
N MET A 37 4.47 13.08 14.98
CA MET A 37 3.04 13.45 15.10
C MET A 37 2.75 14.89 14.68
N GLY A 38 3.60 15.84 15.04
CA GLY A 38 3.44 17.24 14.68
C GLY A 38 3.56 17.53 13.18
N ASN A 39 4.12 16.61 12.40
CA ASN A 39 4.29 16.73 10.95
C ASN A 39 3.10 16.20 10.16
N ASN A 40 2.27 15.34 10.76
CA ASN A 40 1.09 14.81 10.08
C ASN A 40 -0.11 15.75 10.23
N LYS A 41 -0.28 16.65 9.28
CA LYS A 41 -1.39 17.63 9.25
C LYS A 41 -2.73 17.04 8.81
N GLU A 42 -2.77 15.80 8.36
CA GLU A 42 -4.03 15.13 8.04
C GLU A 42 -4.64 14.42 9.25
N MET A 43 -3.87 14.16 10.31
CA MET A 43 -4.31 13.46 11.49
C MET A 43 -5.25 14.32 12.33
N ILE A 44 -6.48 13.86 12.55
CA ILE A 44 -7.51 14.56 13.34
C ILE A 44 -7.72 13.88 14.68
N PHE A 45 -7.89 12.54 14.66
CA PHE A 45 -8.09 11.76 15.88
C PHE A 45 -7.22 10.50 15.83
N TYR A 46 -6.58 10.20 16.95
CA TYR A 46 -5.61 9.13 17.04
C TYR A 46 -5.57 8.52 18.45
N ARG A 47 -5.04 7.33 18.51
CA ARG A 47 -4.75 6.63 19.76
C ARG A 47 -3.23 6.41 19.87
N LEU A 48 -2.67 6.74 21.00
CA LEU A 48 -1.32 6.31 21.36
C LEU A 48 -1.39 4.83 21.71
N ASP A 49 -0.71 4.01 20.95
CA ASP A 49 -0.71 2.57 21.15
C ASP A 49 0.73 2.07 21.20
N ASN A 50 1.06 1.43 22.32
CA ASN A 50 2.32 0.73 22.50
C ASN A 50 2.24 -0.76 22.13
N ALA A 51 1.10 -1.26 21.68
CA ALA A 51 0.94 -2.59 21.11
C ALA A 51 1.48 -2.70 19.66
N ALA A 52 2.08 -1.63 19.15
CA ALA A 52 2.62 -1.54 17.80
C ALA A 52 3.57 -2.71 17.44
N GLY A 53 4.37 -3.16 18.37
CA GLY A 53 5.30 -4.27 18.14
C GLY A 53 4.63 -5.57 17.70
N THR A 54 3.50 -5.94 18.29
CA THR A 54 2.72 -7.11 17.87
C THR A 54 2.06 -6.91 16.51
N MET A 55 1.42 -5.76 16.32
CA MET A 55 0.79 -5.44 15.03
C MET A 55 1.79 -5.38 13.87
N GLN A 56 2.99 -4.90 14.12
CA GLN A 56 4.05 -4.88 13.13
C GLN A 56 4.59 -6.29 12.86
N TYR A 57 4.79 -7.09 13.90
CA TYR A 57 5.21 -8.48 13.76
C TYR A 57 4.29 -9.27 12.83
N ASP A 58 2.98 -9.13 12.97
CA ASP A 58 2.00 -9.86 12.18
C ASP A 58 2.02 -9.46 10.68
N ARG A 59 2.45 -8.24 10.37
CA ARG A 59 2.53 -7.67 9.00
C ARG A 59 3.87 -7.90 8.32
N MET A 60 4.90 -8.23 9.08
CA MET A 60 6.25 -8.42 8.54
C MET A 60 6.43 -9.83 8.00
N PRO A 61 7.15 -10.01 6.88
CA PRO A 61 7.51 -11.33 6.42
C PRO A 61 8.39 -12.06 7.44
N ASN A 62 8.10 -13.34 7.64
CA ASN A 62 8.99 -14.23 8.36
C ASN A 62 10.08 -14.72 7.41
N ARG A 63 11.20 -14.02 7.37
CA ARG A 63 12.34 -14.41 6.54
C ARG A 63 13.38 -15.18 7.35
N SER A 64 13.80 -16.32 6.82
CA SER A 64 14.90 -17.09 7.39
C SER A 64 16.19 -16.27 7.43
N GLY A 65 16.88 -16.32 8.58
CA GLY A 65 18.14 -15.59 8.79
C GLY A 65 18.02 -14.15 9.27
N ASN A 66 16.81 -13.57 9.32
CA ASN A 66 16.62 -12.24 9.89
C ASN A 66 16.80 -12.26 11.41
N THR A 67 17.34 -11.16 11.95
CA THR A 67 17.43 -10.96 13.41
C THR A 67 16.04 -10.75 14.02
N THR A 68 15.96 -10.85 15.34
CA THR A 68 14.70 -10.77 16.08
C THR A 68 13.88 -9.51 15.78
N ASN A 69 14.52 -8.37 15.58
CA ASN A 69 13.83 -7.10 15.33
C ASN A 69 13.26 -6.99 13.89
N TYR A 70 13.83 -7.74 12.96
CA TYR A 70 13.49 -7.70 11.52
C TYR A 70 12.74 -8.95 11.04
N ARG A 71 12.54 -9.91 11.92
CA ARG A 71 11.75 -11.11 11.65
C ARG A 71 10.30 -10.90 12.05
N GLY A 72 9.39 -11.09 11.11
CA GLY A 72 7.95 -11.04 11.34
C GLY A 72 7.31 -12.40 11.48
N GLY A 73 6.00 -12.40 11.72
CA GLY A 73 5.15 -13.59 11.83
C GLY A 73 4.43 -13.97 10.54
N SER A 74 4.40 -13.10 9.53
CA SER A 74 3.62 -13.35 8.29
C SER A 74 2.15 -13.70 8.54
N LEU A 75 1.52 -13.12 9.57
CA LEU A 75 0.20 -13.57 10.05
C LEU A 75 -0.97 -12.75 9.49
N LEU A 76 -0.76 -11.47 9.16
CA LEU A 76 -1.81 -10.62 8.64
C LEU A 76 -1.83 -10.66 7.10
N GLY A 77 -2.50 -11.65 6.54
CA GLY A 77 -2.70 -11.79 5.11
C GLY A 77 -3.81 -10.89 4.57
N ALA A 78 -3.66 -10.41 3.33
CA ALA A 78 -4.75 -9.81 2.57
C ALA A 78 -5.51 -10.89 1.78
N THR A 79 -6.81 -10.70 1.58
CA THR A 79 -7.60 -11.55 0.67
C THR A 79 -7.37 -11.13 -0.78
N GLN A 80 -7.63 -12.04 -1.74
CA GLN A 80 -7.56 -11.69 -3.16
C GLN A 80 -8.52 -10.56 -3.51
N GLU A 81 -9.73 -10.59 -2.99
CA GLU A 81 -10.74 -9.53 -3.18
C GLU A 81 -10.22 -8.15 -2.74
N MET A 82 -9.50 -8.09 -1.60
CA MET A 82 -8.87 -6.85 -1.15
C MET A 82 -7.76 -6.38 -2.11
N VAL A 83 -7.00 -7.31 -2.66
CA VAL A 83 -5.95 -7.03 -3.65
C VAL A 83 -6.56 -6.51 -4.96
N ASP A 84 -7.67 -7.10 -5.40
CA ASP A 84 -8.37 -6.71 -6.63
C ASP A 84 -9.09 -5.36 -6.51
N ALA A 85 -9.37 -4.91 -5.30
CA ALA A 85 -9.97 -3.58 -5.06
C ALA A 85 -9.02 -2.40 -5.32
N TYR A 86 -7.70 -2.64 -5.41
CA TYR A 86 -6.75 -1.59 -5.80
C TYR A 86 -6.82 -1.34 -7.30
N PHE A 87 -6.79 -0.07 -7.71
CA PHE A 87 -6.82 0.33 -9.11
C PHE A 87 -5.52 -0.01 -9.85
N MET A 88 -5.61 0.01 -11.17
CA MET A 88 -4.44 0.10 -12.04
C MET A 88 -3.91 1.54 -12.08
N SER A 89 -2.70 1.73 -12.59
CA SER A 89 -2.07 3.06 -12.67
C SER A 89 -2.84 4.06 -13.55
N ASN A 90 -3.66 3.56 -14.48
CA ASN A 90 -4.56 4.38 -15.30
C ASN A 90 -5.86 4.79 -14.59
N GLY A 91 -6.06 4.33 -13.35
CA GLY A 91 -7.22 4.66 -12.53
C GLY A 91 -8.44 3.77 -12.74
N GLU A 92 -8.34 2.76 -13.58
CA GLU A 92 -9.39 1.76 -13.81
C GLU A 92 -9.30 0.61 -12.79
N SER A 93 -10.44 0.01 -12.48
CA SER A 93 -10.47 -1.23 -11.68
C SER A 93 -9.90 -2.38 -12.51
N PRO A 94 -9.03 -3.24 -11.98
CA PRO A 94 -8.46 -4.38 -12.71
C PRO A 94 -9.53 -5.36 -13.18
N ILE A 95 -10.56 -5.56 -12.36
CA ILE A 95 -11.67 -6.47 -12.66
C ILE A 95 -13.01 -5.77 -12.49
N SER A 96 -14.03 -6.25 -13.20
CA SER A 96 -15.41 -5.77 -13.09
C SER A 96 -16.22 -6.57 -12.06
N GLY A 97 -15.67 -7.65 -11.54
CA GLY A 97 -16.29 -8.57 -10.59
C GLY A 97 -15.77 -10.00 -10.79
N TYR A 98 -16.55 -10.95 -10.29
CA TYR A 98 -16.27 -12.38 -10.44
C TYR A 98 -17.39 -13.06 -11.21
N SER A 99 -17.06 -14.13 -11.92
CA SER A 99 -18.01 -14.99 -12.61
C SER A 99 -18.93 -15.71 -11.60
N ALA A 100 -19.91 -16.46 -12.12
CA ALA A 100 -20.90 -17.16 -11.29
C ALA A 100 -20.29 -18.19 -10.31
N ASP A 101 -19.05 -18.62 -10.52
CA ASP A 101 -18.30 -19.49 -9.62
C ASP A 101 -17.76 -18.73 -8.38
N GLY A 102 -17.83 -17.41 -8.37
CA GLY A 102 -17.35 -16.54 -7.30
C GLY A 102 -15.82 -16.45 -7.16
N VAL A 103 -15.07 -17.05 -8.10
CA VAL A 103 -13.61 -17.18 -8.01
C VAL A 103 -12.90 -16.62 -9.25
N THR A 104 -13.43 -16.87 -10.44
CA THR A 104 -12.82 -16.43 -11.69
C THR A 104 -13.05 -14.94 -11.92
N PRO A 105 -11.99 -14.10 -11.98
CA PRO A 105 -12.15 -12.66 -12.17
C PRO A 105 -12.65 -12.36 -13.60
N ILE A 106 -13.53 -11.38 -13.71
CA ILE A 106 -13.95 -10.78 -14.98
C ILE A 106 -13.08 -9.56 -15.20
N ILE A 107 -12.09 -9.68 -16.09
CA ILE A 107 -11.12 -8.63 -16.36
C ILE A 107 -11.83 -7.41 -17.00
N ASN A 108 -11.50 -6.22 -16.48
CA ASN A 108 -11.92 -4.97 -17.08
C ASN A 108 -11.01 -4.64 -18.28
N GLU A 109 -11.53 -4.73 -19.49
CA GLU A 109 -10.77 -4.49 -20.74
C GLU A 109 -10.14 -3.09 -20.83
N LYS A 110 -10.62 -2.12 -20.06
CA LYS A 110 -10.08 -0.75 -20.02
C LYS A 110 -8.91 -0.58 -19.06
N SER A 111 -8.62 -1.61 -18.25
CA SER A 111 -7.71 -1.48 -17.12
C SER A 111 -6.23 -1.74 -17.43
N ASP A 112 -5.93 -2.30 -18.61
CA ASP A 112 -4.59 -2.83 -18.95
C ASP A 112 -4.09 -3.92 -17.98
N TYR A 113 -4.98 -4.54 -17.20
CA TYR A 113 -4.67 -5.60 -16.26
C TYR A 113 -4.38 -6.91 -16.98
N VAL A 114 -3.32 -7.58 -16.54
CA VAL A 114 -2.92 -8.89 -17.06
C VAL A 114 -2.83 -9.86 -15.88
N GLU A 115 -3.66 -10.90 -15.89
CA GLU A 115 -3.73 -11.90 -14.82
C GLU A 115 -2.50 -12.80 -14.79
N GLU A 116 -2.05 -13.27 -15.95
CA GLU A 116 -1.04 -14.31 -16.06
C GLU A 116 0.30 -13.81 -16.58
N GLY A 117 1.34 -14.61 -16.36
CA GLY A 117 2.69 -14.31 -16.82
C GLY A 117 3.53 -13.59 -15.79
N VAL A 118 4.77 -13.29 -16.18
CA VAL A 118 5.76 -12.56 -15.36
C VAL A 118 6.37 -11.41 -16.15
N SER A 119 6.73 -10.36 -15.44
CA SER A 119 7.31 -9.16 -16.05
C SER A 119 8.73 -9.43 -16.60
N THR A 120 9.02 -8.87 -17.75
CA THR A 120 10.34 -8.87 -18.37
C THR A 120 11.14 -7.59 -18.09
N ALA A 121 10.51 -6.62 -17.43
CA ALA A 121 11.11 -5.33 -17.07
C ALA A 121 10.73 -4.94 -15.63
N GLU A 122 11.52 -4.06 -15.03
CA GLU A 122 11.15 -3.41 -13.78
C GLU A 122 9.98 -2.44 -13.99
N TYR A 123 9.07 -2.39 -13.02
CA TYR A 123 8.06 -1.35 -12.94
C TYR A 123 8.40 -0.37 -11.81
N LYS A 124 8.46 0.91 -12.15
CA LYS A 124 8.83 1.99 -11.23
C LYS A 124 7.73 3.06 -11.16
N GLY A 125 7.59 3.65 -9.99
CA GLY A 125 6.77 4.84 -9.79
C GLY A 125 7.34 6.07 -10.50
N ILE A 126 6.55 7.12 -10.55
CA ILE A 126 6.93 8.42 -11.15
C ILE A 126 8.14 9.07 -10.45
N ASP A 127 8.37 8.72 -9.19
CA ASP A 127 9.49 9.16 -8.36
C ASP A 127 10.73 8.25 -8.46
N GLY A 128 10.69 7.25 -9.36
CA GLY A 128 11.73 6.26 -9.56
C GLY A 128 11.75 5.12 -8.53
N THR A 129 10.82 5.09 -7.57
CA THR A 129 10.69 3.98 -6.61
C THR A 129 10.40 2.67 -7.34
N LEU A 130 11.19 1.64 -7.07
CA LEU A 130 10.98 0.30 -7.62
C LEU A 130 9.74 -0.34 -6.98
N TYR A 131 8.70 -0.54 -7.78
CA TYR A 131 7.46 -1.18 -7.36
C TYR A 131 7.46 -2.70 -7.59
N ALA A 132 7.89 -3.11 -8.78
CA ALA A 132 7.94 -4.51 -9.15
C ALA A 132 9.25 -4.84 -9.89
N PRO A 133 10.13 -5.68 -9.32
CA PRO A 133 11.30 -6.19 -10.00
C PRO A 133 10.96 -7.05 -11.23
N VAL A 134 11.94 -7.29 -12.09
CA VAL A 134 11.85 -8.29 -13.16
C VAL A 134 11.44 -9.65 -12.59
N GLY A 135 10.58 -10.39 -13.29
CA GLY A 135 10.07 -11.68 -12.85
C GLY A 135 8.87 -11.59 -11.91
N THR A 136 8.35 -10.40 -11.62
CA THR A 136 7.11 -10.22 -10.86
C THR A 136 5.90 -10.69 -11.68
N ARG A 137 4.94 -11.38 -11.06
CA ARG A 137 3.69 -11.77 -11.73
C ARG A 137 2.99 -10.54 -12.30
N MET A 138 2.47 -10.65 -13.52
CA MET A 138 1.87 -9.51 -14.22
C MET A 138 0.69 -8.90 -13.48
N MET A 139 -0.08 -9.67 -12.73
CA MET A 139 -1.18 -9.18 -11.89
C MET A 139 -0.76 -8.13 -10.84
N TYR A 140 0.52 -8.02 -10.52
CA TYR A 140 1.08 -7.04 -9.58
C TYR A 140 1.79 -5.88 -10.27
N VAL A 141 1.87 -5.89 -11.59
CA VAL A 141 2.52 -4.84 -12.37
C VAL A 141 1.50 -3.78 -12.77
N ASN A 142 1.96 -2.55 -12.93
CA ASN A 142 1.12 -1.43 -13.37
C ASN A 142 -0.08 -1.11 -12.44
N ARG A 143 0.04 -1.44 -11.16
CA ARG A 143 -0.97 -1.08 -10.14
C ARG A 143 -0.74 0.34 -9.62
N GLU A 144 -1.76 0.90 -9.00
CA GLU A 144 -1.65 2.21 -8.35
C GLU A 144 -0.59 2.24 -7.23
N PRO A 145 -0.01 3.40 -6.91
CA PRO A 145 1.03 3.51 -5.87
C PRO A 145 0.61 3.01 -4.48
N ARG A 146 -0.67 3.12 -4.11
CA ARG A 146 -1.18 2.63 -2.82
C ARG A 146 -1.10 1.11 -2.70
N PHE A 147 -1.26 0.37 -3.80
CA PHE A 147 -1.08 -1.08 -3.80
C PHE A 147 0.30 -1.45 -3.26
N TYR A 148 1.36 -0.81 -3.78
CA TYR A 148 2.73 -1.07 -3.36
C TYR A 148 3.06 -0.55 -1.96
N ALA A 149 2.29 0.42 -1.46
CA ALA A 149 2.41 0.89 -0.07
C ALA A 149 1.72 -0.04 0.94
N ASP A 150 0.64 -0.69 0.54
CA ASP A 150 -0.26 -1.40 1.43
C ASP A 150 -0.13 -2.93 1.39
N ILE A 151 0.37 -3.49 0.29
CA ILE A 151 0.41 -4.94 0.05
C ILE A 151 1.85 -5.40 -0.17
N THR A 152 2.23 -6.47 0.52
CA THR A 152 3.44 -7.24 0.25
C THR A 152 3.05 -8.51 -0.49
N PHE A 153 3.72 -8.81 -1.59
CA PHE A 153 3.49 -9.96 -2.48
C PHE A 153 4.82 -10.62 -2.87
N SER A 154 4.79 -11.83 -3.38
CA SER A 154 6.02 -12.50 -3.86
C SER A 154 6.70 -11.69 -4.96
N ASN A 155 8.01 -11.54 -4.84
CA ASN A 155 8.89 -10.72 -5.65
C ASN A 155 8.78 -9.21 -5.37
N SER A 156 8.01 -8.75 -4.37
CA SER A 156 8.07 -7.37 -3.92
C SER A 156 9.34 -7.11 -3.11
N LYS A 157 9.83 -5.87 -3.18
CA LYS A 157 10.96 -5.44 -2.36
C LYS A 157 10.48 -5.07 -0.95
N TRP A 158 11.03 -5.72 0.07
CA TRP A 158 10.87 -5.29 1.45
C TRP A 158 11.73 -4.06 1.71
N PHE A 159 11.42 -3.31 2.74
CA PHE A 159 12.03 -2.00 3.01
C PHE A 159 13.56 -1.97 2.89
N GLU A 160 14.11 -0.97 2.21
CA GLU A 160 15.52 -0.64 2.24
C GLU A 160 15.92 -0.09 3.61
N GLY A 161 17.15 -0.33 4.01
CA GLY A 161 17.66 0.13 5.32
C GLY A 161 17.49 -0.86 6.46
N THR A 162 16.67 -1.88 6.28
CA THR A 162 16.48 -2.97 7.24
C THR A 162 17.35 -4.15 6.84
N GLU A 163 18.51 -4.31 7.44
CA GLU A 163 19.46 -5.36 7.04
C GLU A 163 19.70 -5.41 5.50
N GLY A 164 19.64 -4.22 4.84
CA GLY A 164 19.88 -4.07 3.40
C GLY A 164 18.68 -4.29 2.49
N GLY A 165 17.48 -4.51 3.05
CA GLY A 165 16.31 -4.88 2.26
C GLY A 165 16.44 -6.26 1.60
N TYR A 166 15.36 -6.80 1.09
CA TYR A 166 15.36 -8.08 0.38
C TYR A 166 14.14 -8.22 -0.52
N ILE A 167 14.21 -9.15 -1.46
CA ILE A 167 13.06 -9.57 -2.26
C ILE A 167 12.30 -10.64 -1.49
N VAL A 168 11.01 -10.43 -1.34
CA VAL A 168 10.11 -11.36 -0.65
C VAL A 168 9.80 -12.54 -1.57
N ASP A 169 9.83 -13.75 -1.03
CA ASP A 169 9.39 -14.95 -1.72
C ASP A 169 8.52 -15.79 -0.79
N PHE A 170 7.21 -15.77 -1.06
CA PHE A 170 6.19 -16.52 -0.32
C PHE A 170 5.90 -17.89 -0.93
N THR A 171 6.62 -18.31 -1.98
CA THR A 171 6.49 -19.68 -2.48
C THR A 171 6.84 -20.68 -1.39
N TYR A 172 6.37 -21.93 -1.49
CA TYR A 172 6.56 -22.93 -0.44
C TYR A 172 7.99 -23.05 0.04
N SER A 173 8.96 -23.12 -0.89
CA SER A 173 10.40 -23.20 -0.60
C SER A 173 11.13 -21.83 -0.58
N GLY A 174 10.40 -20.74 -0.81
CA GLY A 174 10.95 -19.39 -0.82
C GLY A 174 11.46 -18.93 0.55
N SER A 175 12.23 -17.85 0.55
CA SER A 175 12.89 -17.31 1.76
C SER A 175 11.92 -16.88 2.87
N CYS A 176 10.63 -16.65 2.54
CA CYS A 176 9.55 -16.33 3.46
C CYS A 176 8.42 -17.37 3.41
N GLY A 177 8.69 -18.54 2.84
CA GLY A 177 7.72 -19.61 2.61
C GLY A 177 7.60 -20.59 3.78
N LYS A 178 6.64 -21.49 3.67
CA LYS A 178 6.31 -22.49 4.71
C LYS A 178 7.46 -23.42 5.05
N GLU A 179 8.28 -23.80 4.07
CA GLU A 179 9.41 -24.72 4.26
C GLU A 179 10.50 -24.16 5.19
N GLN A 180 10.52 -22.83 5.44
CA GLN A 180 11.48 -22.19 6.35
C GLN A 180 11.25 -22.51 7.83
N GLY A 181 10.32 -23.41 8.14
CA GLY A 181 10.31 -24.16 9.40
C GLY A 181 9.55 -23.51 10.54
N SER A 182 8.49 -22.78 10.28
CA SER A 182 7.59 -22.34 11.35
C SER A 182 6.13 -22.34 10.88
N ASN A 183 5.23 -22.08 11.83
CA ASN A 183 3.83 -21.78 11.51
C ASN A 183 3.65 -20.32 11.03
N ASP A 184 4.73 -19.54 10.99
CA ASP A 184 4.75 -18.13 10.66
C ASP A 184 4.93 -17.94 9.15
N TYR A 185 3.89 -18.18 8.38
CA TYR A 185 3.86 -17.96 6.92
C TYR A 185 2.48 -17.44 6.51
N THR A 186 2.42 -16.68 5.40
CA THR A 186 1.14 -16.22 4.88
C THR A 186 0.35 -17.37 4.25
N SER A 187 -0.93 -17.48 4.62
CA SER A 187 -1.85 -18.47 4.02
C SER A 187 -2.49 -17.97 2.72
N THR A 188 -2.41 -16.67 2.42
CA THR A 188 -3.04 -16.06 1.24
C THR A 188 -2.06 -15.69 0.14
N GLY A 189 -0.75 -15.77 0.39
CA GLY A 189 0.29 -15.30 -0.53
C GLY A 189 0.53 -13.79 -0.47
N TYR A 190 -0.16 -13.09 0.41
CA TYR A 190 -0.05 -11.64 0.63
C TYR A 190 0.15 -11.31 2.09
N LEU A 191 0.73 -10.13 2.38
CA LEU A 191 0.67 -9.52 3.70
C LEU A 191 0.19 -8.07 3.59
N VAL A 192 -0.54 -7.64 4.61
CA VAL A 192 -0.93 -6.24 4.75
C VAL A 192 0.28 -5.44 5.22
N ARG A 193 0.81 -4.59 4.34
CA ARG A 193 1.95 -3.70 4.62
C ARG A 193 1.51 -2.32 5.11
N LYS A 194 0.26 -1.98 4.95
CA LYS A 194 -0.31 -0.69 5.36
C LYS A 194 0.09 -0.33 6.79
N CYS A 195 0.45 0.93 7.00
CA CYS A 195 0.94 1.46 8.26
C CYS A 195 2.32 0.95 8.71
N MET A 196 3.05 0.20 7.88
CA MET A 196 4.45 -0.10 8.14
C MET A 196 5.34 1.07 7.71
N ASP A 197 6.36 1.36 8.50
CA ASP A 197 7.34 2.39 8.17
C ASP A 197 8.66 1.82 7.64
N SER A 198 9.20 0.93 8.41
CA SER A 198 10.42 0.20 8.09
C SER A 198 10.23 -1.27 8.44
N GLY A 199 11.22 -2.08 8.18
CA GLY A 199 11.18 -3.47 8.60
C GLY A 199 11.46 -3.69 10.09
N ASP A 200 11.64 -2.66 10.90
CA ASP A 200 11.83 -2.79 12.35
C ASP A 200 10.47 -2.82 13.08
N ARG A 201 10.21 -3.88 13.85
CA ARG A 201 8.98 -4.06 14.62
C ARG A 201 8.89 -3.22 15.90
N ASN A 202 9.98 -2.58 16.31
CA ASN A 202 10.05 -1.85 17.59
C ASN A 202 9.71 -0.35 17.46
N GLN A 203 9.12 0.06 16.37
CA GLN A 203 8.75 1.48 16.16
C GLN A 203 7.51 1.85 16.95
N ASN A 204 7.55 3.01 17.61
CA ASN A 204 6.38 3.59 18.25
C ASN A 204 5.49 4.29 17.21
N LEU A 205 4.49 3.57 16.73
CA LEU A 205 3.47 4.09 15.82
C LEU A 205 2.28 4.66 16.59
N VAL A 206 1.67 5.67 16.00
CA VAL A 206 0.38 6.21 16.43
C VAL A 206 -0.71 5.59 15.57
N CYS A 207 -1.75 5.04 16.20
CA CYS A 207 -2.92 4.54 15.49
C CYS A 207 -3.79 5.72 15.07
N VAL A 208 -3.78 6.07 13.79
CA VAL A 208 -4.63 7.12 13.21
C VAL A 208 -6.04 6.56 13.01
N LEU A 209 -7.01 7.10 13.74
CA LEU A 209 -8.42 6.67 13.71
C LEU A 209 -9.26 7.54 12.77
N LEU A 210 -8.97 8.83 12.68
CA LEU A 210 -9.65 9.77 11.78
C LEU A 210 -8.64 10.74 11.19
N ARG A 211 -8.68 10.91 9.89
CA ARG A 211 -7.84 11.85 9.16
C ARG A 211 -8.63 12.69 8.16
N LEU A 212 -8.06 13.77 7.70
CA LEU A 212 -8.72 14.74 6.81
C LEU A 212 -9.32 14.09 5.55
N THR A 213 -8.67 13.08 4.98
CA THR A 213 -9.21 12.34 3.83
C THR A 213 -10.56 11.68 4.14
N ASN A 214 -10.80 11.18 5.37
CA ASN A 214 -12.10 10.62 5.75
C ASN A 214 -13.17 11.72 5.71
N ILE A 215 -12.88 12.90 6.26
CA ILE A 215 -13.81 14.05 6.21
C ILE A 215 -14.12 14.46 4.77
N TYR A 216 -13.14 14.42 3.87
CA TYR A 216 -13.39 14.71 2.46
C TYR A 216 -14.33 13.69 1.83
N PHE A 217 -14.17 12.39 2.12
CA PHE A 217 -15.09 11.38 1.62
C PHE A 217 -16.50 11.54 2.19
N ASP A 218 -16.64 11.79 3.49
CA ASP A 218 -17.95 12.02 4.13
C ASP A 218 -18.64 13.24 3.50
N TYR A 219 -17.90 14.32 3.25
CA TYR A 219 -18.41 15.52 2.61
C TYR A 219 -18.84 15.28 1.15
N ILE A 220 -18.02 14.58 0.36
CA ILE A 220 -18.35 14.21 -1.03
C ILE A 220 -19.60 13.36 -1.08
N GLU A 221 -19.69 12.36 -0.21
CA GLU A 221 -20.85 11.47 -0.12
C GLU A 221 -22.12 12.24 0.22
N ALA A 222 -22.07 13.10 1.24
CA ALA A 222 -23.19 13.95 1.60
C ALA A 222 -23.62 14.87 0.44
N LEU A 223 -22.68 15.49 -0.27
CA LEU A 223 -22.98 16.30 -1.45
C LEU A 223 -23.59 15.48 -2.57
N ALA A 224 -23.13 14.27 -2.83
CA ALA A 224 -23.67 13.40 -3.86
C ALA A 224 -25.17 13.08 -3.61
N HIS A 225 -25.60 13.04 -2.33
CA HIS A 225 -27.00 12.84 -1.97
C HIS A 225 -27.85 14.11 -2.08
N VAL A 226 -27.32 15.27 -1.68
CA VAL A 226 -28.13 16.51 -1.57
C VAL A 226 -27.98 17.43 -2.77
N SER A 227 -26.85 17.40 -3.46
CA SER A 227 -26.51 18.23 -4.62
C SER A 227 -25.55 17.52 -5.56
N PRO A 228 -25.98 16.47 -6.32
CA PRO A 228 -25.11 15.54 -7.04
C PRO A 228 -24.27 16.19 -8.15
N THR A 229 -24.56 17.44 -8.52
CA THR A 229 -23.78 18.20 -9.52
C THR A 229 -22.85 19.23 -8.91
N HIS A 230 -22.71 19.25 -7.57
CA HIS A 230 -21.86 20.23 -6.90
C HIS A 230 -20.38 20.02 -7.28
N GLU A 231 -19.69 21.10 -7.64
CA GLU A 231 -18.31 21.06 -8.12
C GLU A 231 -17.31 20.49 -7.12
N ASP A 232 -17.56 20.67 -5.81
CA ASP A 232 -16.70 20.15 -4.76
C ASP A 232 -16.59 18.63 -4.77
N ILE A 233 -17.57 17.90 -5.28
CA ILE A 233 -17.53 16.44 -5.43
C ILE A 233 -16.29 16.06 -6.24
N TRP A 234 -16.11 16.67 -7.39
CA TRP A 234 -14.98 16.40 -8.28
C TRP A 234 -13.69 17.02 -7.77
N THR A 235 -13.76 18.20 -7.17
CA THR A 235 -12.60 18.90 -6.63
C THR A 235 -11.91 18.06 -5.56
N TYR A 236 -12.61 17.63 -4.53
CA TYR A 236 -12.02 16.84 -3.45
C TYR A 236 -11.69 15.41 -3.87
N MET A 237 -12.52 14.80 -4.72
CA MET A 237 -12.21 13.48 -5.27
C MET A 237 -10.90 13.51 -6.06
N ASN A 238 -10.73 14.48 -6.95
CA ASN A 238 -9.52 14.62 -7.76
C ASN A 238 -8.28 14.95 -6.91
N MET A 239 -8.43 15.75 -5.84
CA MET A 239 -7.33 15.97 -4.89
C MET A 239 -6.84 14.66 -4.26
N ILE A 240 -7.76 13.79 -3.84
CA ILE A 240 -7.43 12.50 -3.24
C ILE A 240 -6.80 11.58 -4.29
N ARG A 241 -7.38 11.50 -5.50
CA ARG A 241 -6.88 10.67 -6.60
C ARG A 241 -5.47 11.10 -7.03
N LYS A 242 -5.24 12.37 -7.27
CA LYS A 242 -3.91 12.91 -7.63
C LYS A 242 -2.87 12.64 -6.55
N ARG A 243 -3.23 12.84 -5.27
CA ARG A 243 -2.32 12.51 -4.17
C ARG A 243 -1.98 11.01 -4.16
N ALA A 244 -2.91 10.14 -4.53
CA ALA A 244 -2.69 8.70 -4.65
C ALA A 244 -1.90 8.30 -5.91
N GLY A 245 -1.60 9.24 -6.81
CA GLY A 245 -0.93 8.97 -8.08
C GLY A 245 -1.85 8.34 -9.13
N ILE A 246 -3.16 8.54 -9.00
CA ILE A 246 -4.18 8.06 -9.95
C ILE A 246 -4.67 9.26 -10.76
N PRO A 247 -4.92 9.12 -12.08
CA PRO A 247 -5.52 10.17 -12.89
C PRO A 247 -6.82 10.71 -12.28
N GLY A 248 -7.01 12.04 -12.34
CA GLY A 248 -8.20 12.74 -11.86
C GLY A 248 -9.39 12.58 -12.79
#